data_00ba60c630a2f836c2c58f4fb30180b1
#
_entry.id   00ba60c630a2f836c2c58f4fb30180b1
#
_cell.length_a   1.000
_cell.length_b   1.000
_cell.length_c   1.000
_cell.angle_alpha   90.00
_cell.angle_beta   90.00
_cell.angle_gamma   90.00
#
_symmetry.space_group_name_H-M   'P 1'
#
loop_
_entity.id
_entity.type
_entity.pdbx_description
1 polymer ?
#
loop_
_entity_poly.entity_id
_entity_poly.type
_entity_poly.pdbx_seq_one_letter_code
_entity_poly.pdbx_strand_id
1 'polypeptide(L)'
;MMRRFALPVLAVLTAAATPSPPERVIAPDGRERVTINGVARSVRIDPGAPAMPLITKEFAEAAGIKPGMFGFMMVFGPKVTVTGRTAVAHVAFGGDTPAKQRIGFSEKPFAAGVAGVFGPGSLPDPVVRFRLRDAVAGERTTSFPMVDQGNLFGRWAERFAIIMVEGQPMRVRFDPHHPRTLANAGAAVRLARAYGGSLSGSTSPAEIAFGVERPIRTMTLATPLAVGPLTIATLGVRTIDHGNTDTIADADQHVDPDEVVVTGKGKHDIKRDRLAIGADLLKRCSSIVFDKPARQIRLSCR
;
A
#
# COMPACT_ATOMS: atom_id res chain seq x y z
N MET A 1 -63.30 46.99 -6.92
CA MET A 1 -61.84 46.74 -6.50
C MET A 1 -61.69 45.29 -6.15
N MET A 2 -61.21 44.45 -7.09
CA MET A 2 -60.94 42.99 -6.86
C MET A 2 -59.45 42.79 -6.64
N ARG A 3 -59.05 42.40 -5.42
CA ARG A 3 -57.65 42.01 -5.09
C ARG A 3 -57.45 40.57 -5.53
N ARG A 4 -56.58 40.36 -6.52
CA ARG A 4 -56.10 39.04 -6.91
C ARG A 4 -54.94 38.60 -5.92
N PHE A 5 -55.19 37.53 -5.19
CA PHE A 5 -54.17 36.85 -4.40
C PHE A 5 -53.40 35.92 -5.34
N ALA A 6 -52.09 36.16 -5.50
CA ALA A 6 -51.17 35.24 -6.16
C ALA A 6 -50.59 34.27 -5.09
N LEU A 7 -50.86 32.98 -5.25
CA LEU A 7 -50.21 31.94 -4.45
C LEU A 7 -48.79 31.67 -5.00
N PRO A 8 -47.75 31.63 -4.16
CA PRO A 8 -46.44 31.19 -4.61
C PRO A 8 -46.39 29.66 -4.74
N VAL A 9 -46.03 29.17 -5.93
CA VAL A 9 -45.76 27.75 -6.18
C VAL A 9 -44.37 27.46 -5.66
N LEU A 10 -44.30 26.69 -4.59
CA LEU A 10 -43.02 26.19 -4.00
C LEU A 10 -42.56 25.01 -4.86
N ALA A 11 -41.55 25.22 -5.71
CA ALA A 11 -40.89 24.13 -6.45
C ALA A 11 -39.99 23.35 -5.50
N VAL A 12 -40.39 22.12 -5.16
CA VAL A 12 -39.56 21.16 -4.41
C VAL A 12 -38.58 20.55 -5.39
N LEU A 13 -37.30 20.97 -5.33
CA LEU A 13 -36.20 20.35 -6.02
C LEU A 13 -35.87 19.01 -5.31
N THR A 14 -36.36 17.90 -5.84
CA THR A 14 -35.93 16.57 -5.46
C THR A 14 -34.52 16.35 -6.01
N ALA A 15 -33.50 16.41 -5.16
CA ALA A 15 -32.17 15.99 -5.51
C ALA A 15 -32.20 14.48 -5.77
N ALA A 16 -32.10 14.08 -7.03
CA ALA A 16 -31.93 12.68 -7.42
C ALA A 16 -30.59 12.18 -6.83
N ALA A 17 -30.65 11.18 -5.95
CA ALA A 17 -29.46 10.52 -5.42
C ALA A 17 -28.71 9.88 -6.60
N THR A 18 -27.50 10.35 -6.87
CA THR A 18 -26.61 9.72 -7.86
C THR A 18 -26.34 8.28 -7.42
N PRO A 19 -26.57 7.27 -8.28
CA PRO A 19 -26.29 5.88 -7.92
C PRO A 19 -24.81 5.74 -7.54
N SER A 20 -24.53 5.05 -6.43
CA SER A 20 -23.16 4.76 -6.02
C SER A 20 -22.47 3.97 -7.12
N PRO A 21 -21.20 4.28 -7.45
CA PRO A 21 -20.45 3.54 -8.45
C PRO A 21 -20.34 2.06 -8.04
N PRO A 22 -20.27 1.13 -9.00
CA PRO A 22 -20.13 -0.28 -8.71
C PRO A 22 -18.88 -0.53 -7.88
N GLU A 23 -19.02 -1.37 -6.84
CA GLU A 23 -17.98 -1.67 -5.86
C GLU A 23 -17.62 -3.16 -5.93
N ARG A 24 -16.33 -3.47 -6.08
CA ARG A 24 -15.80 -4.81 -5.90
C ARG A 24 -15.38 -5.03 -4.45
N VAL A 25 -15.90 -6.07 -3.82
CA VAL A 25 -15.52 -6.46 -2.46
C VAL A 25 -14.55 -7.62 -2.50
N ILE A 26 -13.36 -7.41 -1.94
CA ILE A 26 -12.32 -8.42 -1.77
C ILE A 26 -12.43 -9.03 -0.38
N ALA A 27 -12.44 -10.36 -0.31
CA ALA A 27 -12.48 -11.11 0.95
C ALA A 27 -11.20 -10.91 1.79
N PRO A 28 -11.21 -11.21 3.10
CA PRO A 28 -10.06 -10.98 3.99
C PRO A 28 -8.77 -11.70 3.58
N ASP A 29 -8.87 -12.86 2.93
CA ASP A 29 -7.71 -13.60 2.42
C ASP A 29 -7.16 -13.03 1.10
N GLY A 30 -7.86 -12.07 0.51
CA GLY A 30 -7.52 -11.42 -0.75
C GLY A 30 -7.62 -12.33 -1.98
N ARG A 31 -8.09 -13.58 -1.84
CA ARG A 31 -8.06 -14.54 -2.94
C ARG A 31 -9.14 -14.26 -3.97
N GLU A 32 -8.70 -14.21 -5.23
CA GLU A 32 -9.55 -14.02 -6.41
C GLU A 32 -9.12 -14.99 -7.52
N ARG A 33 -10.08 -15.36 -8.37
CA ARG A 33 -9.80 -16.12 -9.58
C ARG A 33 -9.49 -15.15 -10.72
N VAL A 34 -8.28 -15.23 -11.24
CA VAL A 34 -7.84 -14.43 -12.40
C VAL A 34 -7.58 -15.33 -13.57
N THR A 35 -8.07 -14.92 -14.74
CA THR A 35 -7.81 -15.60 -16.02
C THR A 35 -6.83 -14.76 -16.83
N ILE A 36 -5.74 -15.37 -17.27
CA ILE A 36 -4.74 -14.73 -18.13
C ILE A 36 -4.62 -15.57 -19.40
N ASN A 37 -4.88 -14.97 -20.57
CA ASN A 37 -4.90 -15.63 -21.87
C ASN A 37 -5.71 -16.94 -21.86
N GLY A 38 -6.85 -16.99 -21.15
CA GLY A 38 -7.70 -18.17 -21.02
C GLY A 38 -7.32 -19.14 -19.90
N VAL A 39 -6.17 -19.02 -19.27
CA VAL A 39 -5.75 -19.87 -18.14
C VAL A 39 -6.11 -19.21 -16.81
N ALA A 40 -6.89 -19.92 -15.99
CA ALA A 40 -7.37 -19.41 -14.71
C ALA A 40 -6.52 -19.94 -13.53
N ARG A 41 -6.15 -19.05 -12.59
CA ARG A 41 -5.46 -19.37 -11.34
C ARG A 41 -5.99 -18.49 -10.19
N SER A 42 -5.79 -18.99 -8.97
CA SER A 42 -6.01 -18.20 -7.76
C SER A 42 -4.82 -17.28 -7.52
N VAL A 43 -5.11 -15.97 -7.42
CA VAL A 43 -4.13 -14.92 -7.10
C VAL A 43 -4.55 -14.22 -5.83
N ARG A 44 -3.70 -13.33 -5.31
CA ARG A 44 -4.06 -12.44 -4.22
C ARG A 44 -4.25 -11.02 -4.76
N ILE A 45 -5.40 -10.43 -4.47
CA ILE A 45 -5.61 -8.99 -4.61
C ILE A 45 -5.19 -8.37 -3.28
N ASP A 46 -4.20 -7.49 -3.33
CA ASP A 46 -3.51 -7.01 -2.15
C ASP A 46 -3.38 -5.48 -2.20
N PRO A 47 -3.87 -4.75 -1.19
CA PRO A 47 -3.69 -3.31 -1.14
C PRO A 47 -2.21 -2.92 -1.01
N GLY A 48 -1.37 -3.83 -0.49
CA GLY A 48 0.08 -3.70 -0.41
C GLY A 48 0.85 -4.18 -1.65
N ALA A 49 0.16 -4.53 -2.74
CA ALA A 49 0.78 -5.03 -3.96
C ALA A 49 1.76 -4.02 -4.59
N PRO A 50 2.75 -4.51 -5.37
CA PRO A 50 3.68 -3.66 -6.09
C PRO A 50 3.00 -2.88 -7.21
N ALA A 51 3.71 -1.89 -7.74
CA ALA A 51 3.22 -1.02 -8.80
C ALA A 51 2.72 -1.77 -10.04
N MET A 52 3.35 -2.88 -10.37
CA MET A 52 2.95 -3.75 -11.49
C MET A 52 2.43 -5.08 -10.95
N PRO A 53 1.33 -5.62 -11.49
CA PRO A 53 0.90 -6.97 -11.17
C PRO A 53 2.02 -7.97 -11.43
N LEU A 54 2.24 -8.86 -10.48
CA LEU A 54 3.26 -9.90 -10.57
C LEU A 54 2.60 -11.27 -10.50
N ILE A 55 3.02 -12.16 -11.40
CA ILE A 55 2.60 -13.57 -11.40
C ILE A 55 3.82 -14.48 -11.27
N THR A 56 3.60 -15.72 -10.92
CA THR A 56 4.67 -16.71 -10.89
C THR A 56 5.09 -17.09 -12.32
N LYS A 57 6.30 -17.59 -12.47
CA LYS A 57 6.83 -18.06 -13.74
C LYS A 57 5.96 -19.21 -14.30
N GLU A 58 5.54 -20.14 -13.45
CA GLU A 58 4.69 -21.28 -13.81
C GLU A 58 3.33 -20.81 -14.35
N PHE A 59 2.77 -19.74 -13.80
CA PHE A 59 1.53 -19.17 -14.32
C PHE A 59 1.75 -18.50 -15.67
N ALA A 60 2.87 -17.79 -15.84
CA ALA A 60 3.23 -17.17 -17.11
C ALA A 60 3.41 -18.22 -18.22
N GLU A 61 4.12 -19.31 -17.94
CA GLU A 61 4.34 -20.43 -18.85
C GLU A 61 3.03 -21.11 -19.22
N ALA A 62 2.19 -21.46 -18.23
CA ALA A 62 0.89 -22.08 -18.47
C ALA A 62 -0.04 -21.19 -19.32
N ALA A 63 0.04 -19.87 -19.17
CA ALA A 63 -0.73 -18.90 -19.95
C ALA A 63 -0.10 -18.57 -21.32
N GLY A 64 0.97 -19.26 -21.72
CA GLY A 64 1.67 -19.04 -22.98
C GLY A 64 2.29 -17.65 -23.14
N ILE A 65 2.67 -17.01 -22.01
CA ILE A 65 3.21 -15.67 -22.02
C ILE A 65 4.67 -15.70 -22.43
N LYS A 66 4.97 -15.04 -23.55
CA LYS A 66 6.34 -14.85 -24.00
C LYS A 66 6.91 -13.55 -23.38
N PRO A 67 8.15 -13.57 -22.88
CA PRO A 67 8.81 -12.37 -22.38
C PRO A 67 8.81 -11.26 -23.44
N GLY A 68 8.39 -10.06 -23.04
CA GLY A 68 8.50 -8.86 -23.85
C GLY A 68 9.93 -8.29 -23.83
N MET A 69 10.11 -7.19 -24.54
CA MET A 69 11.40 -6.48 -24.62
C MET A 69 11.86 -5.94 -23.26
N PHE A 70 10.92 -5.55 -22.39
CA PHE A 70 11.21 -4.92 -21.09
C PHE A 70 11.20 -5.95 -19.95
N GLY A 71 12.10 -5.74 -18.98
CA GLY A 71 12.09 -6.38 -17.69
C GLY A 71 11.63 -5.42 -16.60
N PHE A 72 11.62 -5.90 -15.37
CA PHE A 72 11.52 -5.06 -14.18
C PHE A 72 12.66 -5.36 -13.22
N MET A 73 12.91 -4.39 -12.34
CA MET A 73 13.89 -4.50 -11.28
C MET A 73 13.27 -3.91 -10.01
N MET A 74 13.32 -4.65 -8.91
CA MET A 74 12.94 -4.21 -7.58
C MET A 74 14.16 -4.24 -6.67
N VAL A 75 14.49 -3.09 -6.08
CA VAL A 75 15.66 -2.92 -5.22
C VAL A 75 15.21 -2.94 -3.76
N PHE A 76 15.82 -3.82 -2.97
CA PHE A 76 15.55 -4.00 -1.54
C PHE A 76 16.76 -3.56 -0.69
N GLY A 77 17.40 -2.45 -1.06
CA GLY A 77 18.61 -1.92 -0.44
C GLY A 77 19.87 -2.16 -1.27
N PRO A 78 21.08 -1.82 -0.75
CA PRO A 78 22.26 -1.60 -1.57
C PRO A 78 22.77 -2.81 -2.36
N LYS A 79 22.44 -4.03 -1.95
CA LYS A 79 22.98 -5.25 -2.58
C LYS A 79 21.93 -6.31 -2.89
N VAL A 80 20.65 -5.99 -2.72
CA VAL A 80 19.56 -6.96 -2.93
C VAL A 80 18.62 -6.45 -3.98
N THR A 81 18.61 -7.13 -5.13
CA THR A 81 17.78 -6.79 -6.28
C THR A 81 17.08 -8.04 -6.79
N VAL A 82 15.79 -7.93 -7.06
CA VAL A 82 15.01 -8.96 -7.76
C VAL A 82 14.67 -8.43 -9.13
N THR A 83 14.99 -9.20 -10.14
CA THR A 83 14.69 -8.90 -11.55
C THR A 83 13.68 -9.87 -12.10
N GLY A 84 12.98 -9.46 -13.14
CA GLY A 84 12.04 -10.31 -13.86
C GLY A 84 11.74 -9.77 -15.25
N ARG A 85 10.88 -10.47 -15.96
CA ARG A 85 10.44 -10.10 -17.31
C ARG A 85 9.05 -9.50 -17.24
N THR A 86 8.67 -8.77 -18.28
CA THR A 86 7.31 -8.24 -18.41
C THR A 86 6.71 -8.63 -19.75
N ALA A 87 5.39 -8.72 -19.79
CA ALA A 87 4.63 -8.88 -21.01
C ALA A 87 3.28 -8.15 -20.92
N VAL A 88 2.62 -7.95 -22.04
CA VAL A 88 1.22 -7.53 -22.11
C VAL A 88 0.37 -8.77 -22.37
N ALA A 89 -0.62 -9.00 -21.52
CA ALA A 89 -1.52 -10.14 -21.61
C ALA A 89 -2.99 -9.69 -21.46
N HIS A 90 -3.93 -10.55 -21.84
CA HIS A 90 -5.35 -10.33 -21.59
C HIS A 90 -5.68 -10.90 -20.22
N VAL A 91 -6.09 -10.01 -19.31
CA VAL A 91 -6.38 -10.32 -17.91
C VAL A 91 -7.85 -10.09 -17.62
N ALA A 92 -8.50 -11.04 -16.99
CA ALA A 92 -9.88 -10.93 -16.50
C ALA A 92 -9.95 -11.35 -15.03
N PHE A 93 -10.72 -10.60 -14.25
CA PHE A 93 -10.98 -10.86 -12.83
C PHE A 93 -12.39 -11.46 -12.69
N GLY A 94 -12.50 -12.70 -12.18
CA GLY A 94 -13.76 -13.39 -12.10
C GLY A 94 -14.40 -13.57 -13.49
N GLY A 95 -15.61 -13.02 -13.67
CA GLY A 95 -16.38 -13.04 -14.92
C GLY A 95 -16.21 -11.80 -15.81
N ASP A 96 -15.24 -10.93 -15.52
CA ASP A 96 -15.05 -9.68 -16.27
C ASP A 96 -14.59 -9.94 -17.72
N THR A 97 -14.84 -8.97 -18.60
CA THR A 97 -14.29 -8.99 -19.96
C THR A 97 -12.76 -8.84 -19.90
N PRO A 98 -12.00 -9.71 -20.60
CA PRO A 98 -10.54 -9.63 -20.61
C PRO A 98 -10.05 -8.30 -21.17
N ALA A 99 -9.13 -7.65 -20.43
CA ALA A 99 -8.50 -6.41 -20.84
C ALA A 99 -6.98 -6.56 -20.94
N LYS A 100 -6.36 -5.83 -21.88
CA LYS A 100 -4.88 -5.81 -21.99
C LYS A 100 -4.26 -5.14 -20.77
N GLN A 101 -3.36 -5.85 -20.11
CA GLN A 101 -2.62 -5.36 -18.95
C GLN A 101 -1.16 -5.80 -19.02
N ARG A 102 -0.25 -4.90 -18.62
CA ARG A 102 1.15 -5.28 -18.43
C ARG A 102 1.28 -6.01 -17.09
N ILE A 103 1.93 -7.16 -17.14
CA ILE A 103 2.23 -8.01 -15.98
C ILE A 103 3.73 -8.32 -15.95
N GLY A 104 4.25 -8.58 -14.76
CA GLY A 104 5.61 -9.04 -14.54
C GLY A 104 5.63 -10.48 -14.03
N PHE A 105 6.73 -11.18 -14.28
CA PHE A 105 6.99 -12.51 -13.72
C PHE A 105 8.47 -12.70 -13.49
N SER A 106 8.81 -13.48 -12.47
CA SER A 106 10.19 -13.76 -12.03
C SER A 106 10.29 -15.19 -11.52
N GLU A 107 11.53 -15.66 -11.37
CA GLU A 107 11.82 -17.01 -10.82
C GLU A 107 11.31 -17.12 -9.37
N LYS A 108 11.40 -16.06 -8.59
CA LYS A 108 10.88 -16.02 -7.22
C LYS A 108 9.49 -15.43 -7.21
N PRO A 109 8.49 -16.07 -6.60
CA PRO A 109 7.15 -15.49 -6.45
C PRO A 109 7.20 -14.28 -5.53
N PHE A 110 6.39 -13.24 -5.82
CA PHE A 110 6.29 -12.07 -4.95
C PHE A 110 5.77 -12.42 -3.55
N ALA A 111 4.84 -13.34 -3.47
CA ALA A 111 4.29 -13.87 -2.24
C ALA A 111 4.09 -15.37 -2.34
N ALA A 112 4.34 -16.08 -1.26
CA ALA A 112 4.18 -17.54 -1.21
C ALA A 112 2.70 -17.96 -1.30
N GLY A 113 2.44 -19.14 -1.86
CA GLY A 113 1.12 -19.81 -1.85
C GLY A 113 0.06 -19.20 -2.75
N VAL A 114 0.44 -18.30 -3.68
CA VAL A 114 -0.46 -17.70 -4.68
C VAL A 114 0.23 -17.64 -6.05
N ALA A 115 -0.56 -17.78 -7.12
CA ALA A 115 -0.03 -17.73 -8.48
C ALA A 115 0.30 -16.29 -8.95
N GLY A 116 -0.04 -15.28 -8.15
CA GLY A 116 0.27 -13.90 -8.44
C GLY A 116 -0.30 -12.94 -7.42
N VAL A 117 0.12 -11.66 -7.51
CA VAL A 117 -0.35 -10.56 -6.67
C VAL A 117 -0.72 -9.37 -7.54
N PHE A 118 -1.92 -8.85 -7.33
CA PHE A 118 -2.48 -7.71 -8.05
C PHE A 118 -2.91 -6.63 -7.05
N GLY A 119 -2.66 -5.36 -7.37
CA GLY A 119 -3.09 -4.26 -6.54
C GLY A 119 -4.46 -3.68 -6.95
N PRO A 120 -5.06 -2.80 -6.12
CA PRO A 120 -6.36 -2.20 -6.39
C PRO A 120 -6.40 -1.41 -7.70
N GLY A 121 -5.26 -0.88 -8.15
CA GLY A 121 -5.15 -0.17 -9.43
C GLY A 121 -5.25 -1.08 -10.66
N SER A 122 -5.05 -2.39 -10.50
CA SER A 122 -5.14 -3.38 -11.59
C SER A 122 -6.57 -3.77 -11.91
N LEU A 123 -7.50 -3.64 -10.96
CA LEU A 123 -8.89 -4.00 -11.14
C LEU A 123 -9.61 -2.92 -11.96
N PRO A 124 -10.60 -3.30 -12.82
CA PRO A 124 -11.36 -2.34 -13.61
C PRO A 124 -12.33 -1.51 -12.76
N ASP A 125 -12.75 -2.03 -11.62
CA ASP A 125 -13.80 -1.46 -10.79
C ASP A 125 -13.43 -0.06 -10.28
N PRO A 126 -14.34 0.91 -10.29
CA PRO A 126 -14.08 2.27 -9.82
C PRO A 126 -13.85 2.32 -8.30
N VAL A 127 -14.53 1.45 -7.55
CA VAL A 127 -14.36 1.31 -6.10
C VAL A 127 -13.97 -0.11 -5.76
N VAL A 128 -12.91 -0.27 -4.95
CA VAL A 128 -12.43 -1.58 -4.47
C VAL A 128 -12.39 -1.53 -2.94
N ARG A 129 -13.19 -2.38 -2.31
CA ARG A 129 -13.23 -2.57 -0.86
C ARG A 129 -12.50 -3.84 -0.47
N PHE A 130 -11.51 -3.74 0.35
CA PHE A 130 -10.92 -4.86 1.07
C PHE A 130 -11.65 -5.01 2.41
N ARG A 131 -12.39 -6.10 2.57
CA ARG A 131 -12.98 -6.48 3.84
C ARG A 131 -11.91 -7.16 4.69
N LEU A 132 -11.59 -6.60 5.85
CA LEU A 132 -10.60 -7.18 6.76
C LEU A 132 -11.25 -8.05 7.83
N ARG A 133 -12.40 -7.62 8.32
CA ARG A 133 -13.31 -8.31 9.25
C ARG A 133 -14.72 -7.73 9.12
N ASP A 134 -15.64 -8.27 9.86
CA ASP A 134 -16.98 -7.68 9.95
C ASP A 134 -16.94 -6.33 10.70
N ALA A 135 -17.74 -5.39 10.22
CA ALA A 135 -17.87 -4.09 10.85
C ALA A 135 -18.59 -4.22 12.22
N VAL A 136 -18.17 -3.39 13.16
CA VAL A 136 -18.79 -3.33 14.49
C VAL A 136 -19.27 -1.91 14.82
N ALA A 137 -20.19 -1.78 15.74
CA ALA A 137 -20.68 -0.48 16.18
C ALA A 137 -19.55 0.40 16.73
N GLY A 138 -19.61 1.71 16.47
CA GLY A 138 -18.64 2.69 16.93
C GLY A 138 -17.38 2.81 16.07
N GLU A 139 -17.31 2.12 14.93
CA GLU A 139 -16.21 2.34 13.97
C GLU A 139 -16.24 3.76 13.40
N ARG A 140 -15.04 4.31 13.20
CA ARG A 140 -14.84 5.60 12.54
C ARG A 140 -14.21 5.38 11.18
N THR A 141 -14.70 6.10 10.18
CA THR A 141 -14.12 6.11 8.84
C THR A 141 -13.35 7.40 8.62
N THR A 142 -12.09 7.27 8.22
CA THR A 142 -11.25 8.39 7.82
C THR A 142 -10.91 8.26 6.34
N SER A 143 -10.96 9.38 5.62
CA SER A 143 -10.56 9.48 4.21
C SER A 143 -9.19 10.12 4.11
N PHE A 144 -8.34 9.54 3.25
CA PHE A 144 -7.02 10.05 2.91
C PHE A 144 -6.94 10.37 1.43
N PRO A 145 -6.24 11.45 1.03
CA PRO A 145 -5.89 11.65 -0.37
C PRO A 145 -5.15 10.43 -0.91
N MET A 146 -5.53 9.97 -2.11
CA MET A 146 -4.91 8.84 -2.79
C MET A 146 -4.00 9.32 -3.91
N VAL A 147 -2.80 8.77 -3.96
CA VAL A 147 -1.87 8.98 -5.07
C VAL A 147 -1.48 7.65 -5.69
N ASP A 148 -1.23 7.67 -6.99
CA ASP A 148 -0.60 6.57 -7.71
C ASP A 148 0.83 6.96 -8.10
N GLN A 149 1.65 5.95 -8.34
CA GLN A 149 2.92 6.15 -9.02
C GLN A 149 2.70 5.99 -10.53
N GLY A 150 1.89 6.88 -11.11
CA GLY A 150 1.73 6.91 -12.56
C GLY A 150 3.08 7.07 -13.25
N ASN A 151 3.30 6.34 -14.36
CA ASN A 151 4.44 6.56 -15.22
C ASN A 151 4.03 6.44 -16.69
N LEU A 152 5.00 6.66 -17.60
CA LEU A 152 4.85 6.59 -19.06
C LEU A 152 4.27 5.25 -19.58
N PHE A 153 4.25 4.19 -18.80
CA PHE A 153 3.91 2.82 -19.27
C PHE A 153 2.55 2.30 -18.81
N GLY A 154 1.68 3.16 -18.26
CA GLY A 154 0.29 2.78 -17.98
C GLY A 154 -0.17 2.93 -16.55
N ARG A 155 -1.31 2.32 -16.26
CA ARG A 155 -1.92 2.33 -14.92
C ARG A 155 -1.19 1.35 -14.02
N TRP A 156 -0.67 1.85 -12.92
CA TRP A 156 0.01 1.03 -11.94
C TRP A 156 -0.95 0.53 -10.86
N ALA A 157 -0.69 -0.68 -10.38
CA ALA A 157 -1.49 -1.35 -9.38
C ALA A 157 -1.41 -0.69 -8.00
N GLU A 158 -0.24 -0.15 -7.66
CA GLU A 158 0.05 0.42 -6.33
C GLU A 158 -0.68 1.74 -6.11
N ARG A 159 -1.24 1.89 -4.92
CA ARG A 159 -1.93 3.10 -4.45
C ARG A 159 -1.46 3.42 -3.04
N PHE A 160 -1.26 4.71 -2.76
CA PHE A 160 -0.86 5.18 -1.45
C PHE A 160 -1.85 6.19 -0.90
N ALA A 161 -2.11 6.10 0.39
CA ALA A 161 -2.65 7.22 1.16
C ALA A 161 -1.53 8.24 1.42
N ILE A 162 -1.89 9.51 1.55
CA ILE A 162 -0.97 10.57 1.95
C ILE A 162 -1.34 11.05 3.34
N ILE A 163 -0.35 11.10 4.22
CA ILE A 163 -0.40 11.81 5.50
C ILE A 163 0.62 12.94 5.50
N MET A 164 0.44 13.89 6.40
CA MET A 164 1.40 14.99 6.56
C MET A 164 2.27 14.73 7.79
N VAL A 165 3.58 14.79 7.61
CA VAL A 165 4.59 14.69 8.69
C VAL A 165 5.48 15.92 8.58
N GLU A 166 5.50 16.77 9.61
CA GLU A 166 6.19 18.08 9.62
C GLU A 166 5.85 18.94 8.38
N GLY A 167 4.57 19.00 7.99
CA GLY A 167 4.13 19.77 6.83
C GLY A 167 4.52 19.19 5.48
N GLN A 168 5.17 18.03 5.43
CA GLN A 168 5.58 17.36 4.20
C GLN A 168 4.81 16.05 3.96
N PRO A 169 4.42 15.72 2.73
CA PRO A 169 3.69 14.49 2.44
C PRO A 169 4.54 13.25 2.71
N MET A 170 3.92 12.23 3.27
CA MET A 170 4.48 10.88 3.44
C MET A 170 3.49 9.86 2.87
N ARG A 171 4.01 8.88 2.14
CA ARG A 171 3.21 7.81 1.56
C ARG A 171 2.95 6.72 2.60
N VAL A 172 1.68 6.37 2.75
CA VAL A 172 1.22 5.25 3.58
C VAL A 172 0.63 4.18 2.69
N ARG A 173 1.11 2.95 2.87
CA ARG A 173 0.56 1.74 2.27
C ARG A 173 -0.14 0.93 3.36
N PHE A 174 -1.30 0.37 3.04
CA PHE A 174 -1.97 -0.58 3.90
C PHE A 174 -1.63 -1.99 3.41
N ASP A 175 -1.11 -2.83 4.30
CA ASP A 175 -0.59 -4.16 3.97
C ASP A 175 -1.10 -5.19 4.99
N PRO A 176 -2.36 -5.62 4.88
CA PRO A 176 -2.97 -6.55 5.84
C PRO A 176 -2.34 -7.95 5.82
N HIS A 177 -1.56 -8.26 4.80
CA HIS A 177 -0.87 -9.54 4.67
C HIS A 177 0.55 -9.54 5.24
N HIS A 178 1.09 -8.36 5.59
CA HIS A 178 2.34 -8.26 6.33
C HIS A 178 2.06 -8.20 7.85
N PRO A 179 2.71 -9.01 8.70
CA PRO A 179 2.36 -9.12 10.12
C PRO A 179 2.66 -7.84 10.92
N ARG A 180 3.61 -7.01 10.49
CA ARG A 180 4.11 -5.85 11.23
C ARG A 180 4.01 -4.56 10.44
N THR A 181 3.72 -3.47 11.14
CA THR A 181 3.85 -2.10 10.61
C THR A 181 5.33 -1.75 10.47
N LEU A 182 5.73 -1.33 9.26
CA LEU A 182 7.12 -1.05 8.91
C LEU A 182 7.30 0.33 8.27
N ALA A 183 8.38 1.00 8.64
CA ALA A 183 8.90 2.16 7.90
C ALA A 183 10.22 1.80 7.21
N ASN A 184 10.48 2.36 6.02
CA ASN A 184 11.84 2.37 5.50
C ASN A 184 12.70 3.39 6.27
N ALA A 185 14.02 3.34 6.14
CA ALA A 185 14.93 4.17 6.92
C ALA A 185 14.62 5.68 6.78
N GLY A 186 14.36 6.16 5.56
CA GLY A 186 14.04 7.56 5.34
C GLY A 186 12.75 8.02 6.04
N ALA A 187 11.68 7.22 5.94
CA ALA A 187 10.44 7.50 6.67
C ALA A 187 10.67 7.46 8.19
N ALA A 188 11.44 6.47 8.68
CA ALA A 188 11.75 6.34 10.10
C ALA A 188 12.49 7.56 10.65
N VAL A 189 13.49 8.08 9.95
CA VAL A 189 14.22 9.31 10.34
C VAL A 189 13.25 10.50 10.46
N ARG A 190 12.34 10.66 9.52
CA ARG A 190 11.33 11.74 9.58
C ARG A 190 10.38 11.56 10.76
N LEU A 191 9.91 10.32 10.98
CA LEU A 191 9.03 10.02 12.11
C LEU A 191 9.74 10.22 13.45
N ALA A 192 11.00 9.77 13.56
CA ALA A 192 11.80 9.97 14.79
C ALA A 192 11.96 11.45 15.11
N ARG A 193 12.26 12.27 14.10
CA ARG A 193 12.40 13.72 14.29
C ARG A 193 11.08 14.38 14.70
N ALA A 194 9.97 14.00 14.02
CA ALA A 194 8.67 14.62 14.26
C ALA A 194 8.00 14.20 15.57
N TYR A 195 8.25 12.97 16.03
CA TYR A 195 7.52 12.33 17.14
C TYR A 195 8.43 11.84 18.27
N GLY A 196 9.73 12.18 18.25
CA GLY A 196 10.68 11.78 19.30
C GLY A 196 10.92 10.28 19.30
N GLY A 197 11.35 9.72 18.13
CA GLY A 197 11.57 8.28 17.99
C GLY A 197 12.95 7.84 18.47
N SER A 198 13.02 6.64 19.10
CA SER A 198 14.26 5.96 19.43
C SER A 198 14.20 4.50 19.01
N LEU A 199 15.32 3.98 18.49
CA LEU A 199 15.48 2.56 18.16
C LEU A 199 15.81 1.78 19.44
N SER A 200 15.30 0.56 19.52
CA SER A 200 15.62 -0.38 20.60
C SER A 200 15.58 -1.83 20.12
N GLY A 201 16.16 -2.70 20.93
CA GLY A 201 16.23 -4.13 20.67
C GLY A 201 17.21 -4.53 19.58
N SER A 202 17.55 -5.80 19.55
CA SER A 202 18.42 -6.37 18.53
C SER A 202 17.79 -6.35 17.15
N THR A 203 18.62 -6.32 16.13
CA THR A 203 18.19 -6.48 14.74
C THR A 203 17.61 -7.86 14.51
N SER A 204 16.46 -7.94 13.88
CA SER A 204 15.81 -9.18 13.46
C SER A 204 15.46 -9.15 11.97
N PRO A 205 15.43 -10.30 11.27
CA PRO A 205 14.99 -10.33 9.88
C PRO A 205 13.48 -10.16 9.77
N ALA A 206 13.02 -9.49 8.70
CA ALA A 206 11.62 -9.49 8.26
C ALA A 206 11.57 -9.71 6.76
N GLU A 207 10.72 -10.64 6.33
CA GLU A 207 10.44 -10.84 4.91
C GLU A 207 9.63 -9.66 4.39
N ILE A 208 10.09 -9.05 3.29
CA ILE A 208 9.42 -7.91 2.66
C ILE A 208 8.61 -8.37 1.43
N ALA A 209 9.24 -9.11 0.53
CA ALA A 209 8.63 -9.70 -0.65
C ALA A 209 9.64 -10.63 -1.34
N PHE A 210 9.20 -11.56 -2.16
CA PHE A 210 10.03 -12.52 -2.92
C PHE A 210 10.90 -13.41 -2.03
N GLY A 211 10.53 -13.64 -0.77
CA GLY A 211 11.40 -14.30 0.22
C GLY A 211 12.64 -13.47 0.59
N VAL A 212 12.66 -12.18 0.26
CA VAL A 212 13.75 -11.27 0.63
C VAL A 212 13.53 -10.77 2.05
N GLU A 213 14.45 -11.14 2.94
CA GLU A 213 14.49 -10.64 4.30
C GLU A 213 15.34 -9.38 4.41
N ARG A 214 14.88 -8.44 5.23
CA ARG A 214 15.63 -7.21 5.56
C ARG A 214 15.78 -7.06 7.06
N PRO A 215 16.91 -6.51 7.52
CA PRO A 215 17.12 -6.24 8.94
C PRO A 215 16.17 -5.16 9.41
N ILE A 216 15.48 -5.43 10.50
CA ILE A 216 14.58 -4.47 11.16
C ILE A 216 14.95 -4.32 12.63
N ARG A 217 14.77 -3.11 13.16
CA ARG A 217 14.76 -2.79 14.60
C ARG A 217 13.43 -2.18 14.99
N THR A 218 13.07 -2.24 16.25
CA THR A 218 11.87 -1.58 16.77
C THR A 218 12.17 -0.11 17.03
N MET A 219 11.27 0.78 16.60
CA MET A 219 11.28 2.19 16.98
C MET A 219 10.06 2.49 17.84
N THR A 220 10.29 3.13 18.97
CA THR A 220 9.25 3.67 19.85
C THR A 220 9.18 5.19 19.67
N LEU A 221 7.97 5.72 19.51
CA LEU A 221 7.69 7.15 19.37
C LEU A 221 7.29 7.73 20.72
N ALA A 222 7.94 8.80 21.17
CA ALA A 222 7.57 9.51 22.41
C ALA A 222 6.15 10.09 22.32
N THR A 223 5.81 10.66 21.15
CA THR A 223 4.44 11.07 20.83
C THR A 223 3.90 10.11 19.76
N PRO A 224 2.82 9.36 20.04
CA PRO A 224 2.26 8.44 19.05
C PRO A 224 1.79 9.15 17.78
N LEU A 225 2.08 8.55 16.62
CA LEU A 225 1.59 9.03 15.32
C LEU A 225 0.14 8.58 15.12
N ALA A 226 -0.75 9.53 14.79
CA ALA A 226 -2.12 9.23 14.37
C ALA A 226 -2.19 9.06 12.84
N VAL A 227 -2.76 7.93 12.38
CA VAL A 227 -3.10 7.68 10.98
C VAL A 227 -4.60 7.37 10.90
N GLY A 228 -5.41 8.40 10.78
CA GLY A 228 -6.87 8.29 10.93
C GLY A 228 -7.23 7.76 12.32
N PRO A 229 -7.98 6.64 12.42
CA PRO A 229 -8.36 6.06 13.70
C PRO A 229 -7.26 5.20 14.34
N LEU A 230 -6.14 4.99 13.64
CA LEU A 230 -5.02 4.20 14.15
C LEU A 230 -4.00 5.07 14.89
N THR A 231 -3.49 4.56 16.00
CA THR A 231 -2.42 5.16 16.79
C THR A 231 -1.19 4.26 16.75
N ILE A 232 -0.06 4.80 16.30
CA ILE A 232 1.21 4.10 16.16
C ILE A 232 2.16 4.62 17.23
N ALA A 233 2.38 3.83 18.29
CA ALA A 233 3.38 4.13 19.31
C ALA A 233 4.72 3.42 19.04
N THR A 234 4.63 2.24 18.38
CA THR A 234 5.81 1.43 18.03
C THR A 234 5.66 0.90 16.62
N LEU A 235 6.79 0.76 15.90
CA LEU A 235 6.84 0.21 14.55
C LEU A 235 8.20 -0.43 14.28
N GLY A 236 8.26 -1.31 13.28
CA GLY A 236 9.52 -1.82 12.76
C GLY A 236 10.18 -0.83 11.80
N VAL A 237 11.47 -0.71 11.85
CA VAL A 237 12.28 0.13 10.95
C VAL A 237 13.24 -0.74 10.17
N ARG A 238 13.17 -0.67 8.84
CA ARG A 238 14.15 -1.29 7.96
C ARG A 238 15.42 -0.43 7.96
N THR A 239 16.47 -0.91 8.62
CA THR A 239 17.65 -0.10 8.93
C THR A 239 18.56 0.16 7.72
N ILE A 240 18.48 -0.67 6.67
CA ILE A 240 19.32 -0.60 5.48
C ILE A 240 18.45 -0.56 4.21
N ASP A 241 17.58 0.42 4.09
CA ASP A 241 16.68 0.52 2.92
C ASP A 241 16.22 1.95 2.67
N HIS A 242 16.59 2.50 1.50
CA HIS A 242 16.25 3.86 1.08
C HIS A 242 16.60 4.94 2.14
N GLY A 243 17.85 4.97 2.53
CA GLY A 243 18.41 5.80 3.59
C GLY A 243 19.14 4.97 4.62
N ASN A 244 19.57 5.62 5.69
CA ASN A 244 20.14 4.98 6.88
C ASN A 244 19.41 5.51 8.12
N THR A 245 19.62 4.86 9.25
CA THR A 245 19.00 5.20 10.53
C THR A 245 19.97 5.84 11.53
N ASP A 246 21.17 6.22 11.09
CA ASP A 246 22.27 6.68 11.94
C ASP A 246 21.95 7.93 12.75
N THR A 247 20.93 8.70 12.33
CA THR A 247 20.46 9.91 13.03
C THR A 247 19.29 9.65 13.99
N ILE A 248 18.84 8.40 14.11
CA ILE A 248 17.79 8.04 15.08
C ILE A 248 18.49 7.64 16.39
N ALA A 249 18.06 8.22 17.50
CA ALA A 249 18.59 7.86 18.82
C ALA A 249 18.45 6.34 19.06
N ASP A 250 19.49 5.77 19.63
CA ASP A 250 19.51 4.35 20.01
C ASP A 250 19.37 4.24 21.52
N ALA A 251 18.25 3.68 21.99
CA ALA A 251 17.96 3.56 23.42
C ALA A 251 18.88 2.53 24.12
N ASP A 252 19.49 1.63 23.35
CA ASP A 252 20.38 0.58 23.90
C ASP A 252 21.86 0.94 23.76
N GLN A 253 22.17 2.04 23.07
CA GLN A 253 23.57 2.45 22.86
C GLN A 253 24.08 3.22 24.08
N HIS A 254 25.14 2.71 24.70
CA HIS A 254 26.00 3.51 25.57
C HIS A 254 26.78 4.47 24.66
N VAL A 255 26.45 5.75 24.74
CA VAL A 255 27.19 6.79 24.03
C VAL A 255 28.61 6.82 24.60
N ASP A 256 29.57 6.34 23.81
CA ASP A 256 30.98 6.58 24.08
C ASP A 256 31.24 8.08 23.73
N PRO A 257 31.62 8.92 24.70
CA PRO A 257 31.83 10.34 24.46
C PRO A 257 32.97 10.62 23.47
N ASP A 258 33.80 9.64 23.16
CA ASP A 258 34.94 9.75 22.23
C ASP A 258 34.62 9.16 20.84
N GLU A 259 33.41 8.63 20.61
CA GLU A 259 33.01 8.09 19.32
C GLU A 259 32.64 9.19 18.30
N VAL A 260 33.42 9.31 17.25
CA VAL A 260 33.11 10.22 16.13
C VAL A 260 32.26 9.49 15.10
N VAL A 261 30.95 9.74 15.11
CA VAL A 261 30.02 9.20 14.10
C VAL A 261 30.13 10.02 12.80
N VAL A 262 30.73 9.43 11.76
CA VAL A 262 30.80 10.04 10.42
C VAL A 262 29.51 9.72 9.66
N THR A 263 28.59 10.68 9.59
CA THR A 263 27.36 10.53 8.80
C THR A 263 27.58 11.00 7.36
N GLY A 264 27.42 10.08 6.40
CA GLY A 264 27.44 10.40 4.98
C GLY A 264 26.17 11.16 4.56
N LYS A 265 26.30 12.38 4.01
CA LYS A 265 25.19 13.16 3.44
C LYS A 265 24.81 12.64 2.04
N GLY A 266 24.05 11.56 1.95
CA GLY A 266 23.37 11.18 0.72
C GLY A 266 22.16 12.08 0.44
N LYS A 267 21.87 12.42 -0.84
CA LYS A 267 20.62 13.11 -1.19
C LYS A 267 19.43 12.20 -0.86
N HIS A 268 18.66 12.57 0.17
CA HIS A 268 17.45 11.86 0.54
C HIS A 268 16.28 12.30 -0.35
N ASP A 269 15.63 11.34 -1.02
CA ASP A 269 14.42 11.57 -1.82
C ASP A 269 13.18 11.23 -0.98
N ILE A 270 12.54 12.26 -0.42
CA ILE A 270 11.34 12.13 0.39
C ILE A 270 10.17 11.42 -0.31
N LYS A 271 10.18 11.37 -1.65
CA LYS A 271 9.17 10.63 -2.42
C LYS A 271 9.29 9.12 -2.26
N ARG A 272 10.41 8.65 -1.74
CA ARG A 272 10.66 7.24 -1.43
C ARG A 272 10.31 6.86 0.01
N ASP A 273 10.02 7.83 0.87
CA ASP A 273 9.62 7.59 2.24
C ASP A 273 8.27 6.88 2.29
N ARG A 274 8.25 5.73 2.95
CA ARG A 274 7.07 4.86 3.01
C ARG A 274 6.87 4.29 4.40
N LEU A 275 5.64 4.43 4.87
CA LEU A 275 5.11 3.73 6.03
C LEU A 275 4.14 2.65 5.52
N ALA A 276 4.40 1.38 5.81
CA ALA A 276 3.49 0.27 5.53
C ALA A 276 2.80 -0.13 6.84
N ILE A 277 1.49 0.03 6.91
CA ILE A 277 0.69 -0.36 8.07
C ILE A 277 0.30 -1.82 7.91
N GLY A 278 0.77 -2.65 8.83
CA GLY A 278 0.61 -4.09 8.81
C GLY A 278 -0.64 -4.61 9.55
N ALA A 279 -0.78 -5.92 9.57
CA ALA A 279 -1.88 -6.62 10.24
C ALA A 279 -1.94 -6.34 11.74
N ASP A 280 -0.79 -6.08 12.39
CA ASP A 280 -0.69 -5.71 13.80
C ASP A 280 -1.63 -4.58 14.18
N LEU A 281 -1.79 -3.58 13.30
CA LEU A 281 -2.70 -2.45 13.48
C LEU A 281 -4.01 -2.63 12.71
N LEU A 282 -3.96 -3.14 11.47
CA LEU A 282 -5.12 -3.27 10.60
C LEU A 282 -6.18 -4.28 11.11
N LYS A 283 -5.81 -5.21 12.02
CA LYS A 283 -6.77 -6.09 12.70
C LYS A 283 -7.89 -5.34 13.43
N ARG A 284 -7.70 -4.05 13.76
CA ARG A 284 -8.71 -3.18 14.37
C ARG A 284 -9.69 -2.61 13.35
N CYS A 285 -9.41 -2.76 12.06
CA CYS A 285 -10.18 -2.17 10.97
C CYS A 285 -11.09 -3.20 10.31
N SER A 286 -12.27 -2.77 9.89
CA SER A 286 -13.20 -3.61 9.13
C SER A 286 -12.92 -3.54 7.63
N SER A 287 -12.49 -2.39 7.12
CA SER A 287 -12.28 -2.24 5.67
C SER A 287 -11.28 -1.17 5.29
N ILE A 288 -10.68 -1.39 4.11
CA ILE A 288 -9.92 -0.39 3.35
C ILE A 288 -10.62 -0.24 2.00
N VAL A 289 -11.03 0.99 1.63
CA VAL A 289 -11.74 1.27 0.39
C VAL A 289 -10.92 2.19 -0.49
N PHE A 290 -10.61 1.74 -1.69
CA PHE A 290 -9.96 2.54 -2.74
C PHE A 290 -11.03 3.10 -3.66
N ASP A 291 -11.33 4.38 -3.51
CA ASP A 291 -12.26 5.13 -4.36
C ASP A 291 -11.46 5.88 -5.42
N LYS A 292 -11.35 5.27 -6.61
CA LYS A 292 -10.49 5.80 -7.69
C LYS A 292 -11.05 7.10 -8.28
N PRO A 293 -12.36 7.22 -8.56
CA PRO A 293 -12.93 8.47 -9.02
C PRO A 293 -12.73 9.63 -8.04
N ALA A 294 -12.99 9.39 -6.75
CA ALA A 294 -12.82 10.41 -5.71
C ALA A 294 -11.35 10.65 -5.34
N ARG A 295 -10.41 9.81 -5.82
CA ARG A 295 -8.97 9.82 -5.46
C ARG A 295 -8.76 9.76 -3.95
N GLN A 296 -9.46 8.87 -3.29
CA GLN A 296 -9.43 8.71 -1.84
C GLN A 296 -9.23 7.25 -1.44
N ILE A 297 -8.56 7.05 -0.31
CA ILE A 297 -8.55 5.78 0.42
C ILE A 297 -9.30 6.03 1.72
N ARG A 298 -10.33 5.21 1.99
CA ARG A 298 -11.09 5.26 3.23
C ARG A 298 -10.73 4.07 4.10
N LEU A 299 -10.45 4.33 5.37
CA LEU A 299 -10.12 3.33 6.38
C LEU A 299 -11.16 3.38 7.48
N SER A 300 -11.84 2.24 7.74
CA SER A 300 -12.84 2.11 8.81
C SER A 300 -12.29 1.22 9.91
N CYS A 301 -12.14 1.78 11.12
CA CYS A 301 -11.58 1.06 12.27
C CYS A 301 -12.28 1.47 13.58
N ARG A 302 -12.10 0.62 14.59
CA ARG A 302 -12.53 0.89 15.97
C ARG A 302 -11.39 1.49 16.79
#